data_bcfb6ea41b54bd93cad4ea6a4ea582c2
#
_entry.id   bcfb6ea41b54bd93cad4ea6a4ea582c2
#
_cell.length_a   1.000
_cell.length_b   1.000
_cell.length_c   1.000
_cell.angle_alpha   90.00
_cell.angle_beta   90.00
_cell.angle_gamma   90.00
#
_symmetry.space_group_name_H-M   'P 1'
#
loop_
_entity.id
_entity.type
_entity.pdbx_description
1 polymer ?
#
loop_
_entity_poly.entity_id
_entity_poly.type
_entity_poly.pdbx_seq_one_letter_code
_entity_poly.pdbx_strand_id
1 'polypeptide(L)'
;MSDLSSAAWEQRYQTGDSPWDLGFPTPPFVNLLSSSEAPKTGRIAVLGCGGGSDALLFAEAGFEVVGFDFAQTAIDRANARANDRGIDSIQFLQRDIFDLETEFANGFDYILEHTCFCAIDPELRSRYVQLVHTILKPQGQLIAIFYTHGRSGGPPFGAKPQEILDYFEPQFDRILFKPVTDSIDRRKGDEYLAIFQVRK
;
A
#
# COMPACT_ATOMS: atom_id res chain seq x y z
N MET A 1 17.52 8.87 -15.10
CA MET A 1 16.44 8.74 -14.09
C MET A 1 15.44 7.75 -14.63
N SER A 2 14.89 6.88 -13.79
CA SER A 2 13.81 5.98 -14.21
C SER A 2 12.55 6.79 -14.53
N ASP A 3 11.83 6.43 -15.59
CA ASP A 3 10.54 7.04 -15.89
C ASP A 3 9.50 6.46 -14.89
N LEU A 4 8.90 7.34 -14.10
CA LEU A 4 7.89 7.01 -13.07
C LEU A 4 6.48 7.48 -13.49
N SER A 5 6.30 7.84 -14.76
CA SER A 5 5.00 8.26 -15.29
C SER A 5 3.99 7.10 -15.27
N SER A 6 2.70 7.45 -15.27
CA SER A 6 1.62 6.47 -15.41
C SER A 6 1.77 5.61 -16.67
N ALA A 7 2.25 6.20 -17.77
CA ALA A 7 2.49 5.49 -19.02
C ALA A 7 3.60 4.42 -18.87
N ALA A 8 4.69 4.73 -18.14
CA ALA A 8 5.76 3.77 -17.90
C ALA A 8 5.31 2.61 -17.04
N TRP A 9 4.51 2.87 -15.99
CA TRP A 9 3.93 1.81 -15.16
C TRP A 9 2.91 0.97 -15.92
N GLU A 10 2.03 1.61 -16.71
CA GLU A 10 1.09 0.92 -17.59
C GLU A 10 1.82 -0.04 -18.54
N GLN A 11 2.90 0.43 -19.19
CA GLN A 11 3.70 -0.41 -20.08
C GLN A 11 4.27 -1.64 -19.35
N ARG A 12 4.75 -1.50 -18.10
CA ARG A 12 5.27 -2.63 -17.32
C ARG A 12 4.19 -3.68 -17.04
N TYR A 13 2.98 -3.25 -16.70
CA TYR A 13 1.85 -4.18 -16.55
C TYR A 13 1.48 -4.86 -17.87
N GLN A 14 1.45 -4.13 -18.98
CA GLN A 14 1.12 -4.68 -20.31
C GLN A 14 2.15 -5.72 -20.77
N THR A 15 3.43 -5.48 -20.53
CA THR A 15 4.52 -6.39 -20.91
C THR A 15 4.76 -7.54 -19.93
N GLY A 16 4.10 -7.54 -18.77
CA GLY A 16 4.31 -8.53 -17.72
C GLY A 16 5.58 -8.31 -16.88
N ASP A 17 6.25 -7.16 -17.03
CA ASP A 17 7.38 -6.77 -16.19
C ASP A 17 6.90 -6.17 -14.87
N SER A 18 6.18 -6.97 -14.07
CA SER A 18 5.62 -6.58 -12.78
C SER A 18 6.07 -7.50 -11.64
N PRO A 19 7.37 -7.55 -11.35
CA PRO A 19 7.92 -8.48 -10.34
C PRO A 19 7.44 -8.20 -8.90
N TRP A 20 6.82 -7.06 -8.65
CA TRP A 20 6.17 -6.73 -7.36
C TRP A 20 4.82 -7.41 -7.20
N ASP A 21 4.09 -7.73 -8.29
CA ASP A 21 2.83 -8.48 -8.24
C ASP A 21 3.11 -9.96 -8.00
N LEU A 22 2.86 -10.41 -6.77
CA LEU A 22 3.12 -11.78 -6.35
C LEU A 22 2.07 -12.76 -6.89
N GLY A 23 0.88 -12.27 -7.30
CA GLY A 23 -0.26 -13.09 -7.68
C GLY A 23 -0.97 -13.75 -6.49
N PHE A 24 -0.49 -13.53 -5.27
CA PHE A 24 -1.07 -14.00 -4.00
C PHE A 24 -0.89 -12.93 -2.92
N PRO A 25 -1.70 -12.98 -1.84
CA PRO A 25 -1.60 -12.01 -0.74
C PRO A 25 -0.24 -12.06 -0.05
N THR A 26 0.24 -10.91 0.38
CA THR A 26 1.51 -10.76 1.10
C THR A 26 1.46 -11.51 2.43
N PRO A 27 2.35 -12.48 2.70
CA PRO A 27 2.29 -13.31 3.89
C PRO A 27 2.19 -12.55 5.22
N PRO A 28 2.95 -11.46 5.45
CA PRO A 28 2.81 -10.65 6.66
C PRO A 28 1.41 -10.08 6.89
N PHE A 29 0.65 -9.73 5.85
CA PHE A 29 -0.74 -9.29 6.01
C PHE A 29 -1.68 -10.45 6.35
N VAL A 30 -1.46 -11.62 5.76
CA VAL A 30 -2.22 -12.85 6.12
C VAL A 30 -2.03 -13.16 7.61
N ASN A 31 -0.78 -13.08 8.09
CA ASN A 31 -0.46 -13.33 9.49
C ASN A 31 -1.01 -12.23 10.42
N LEU A 32 -0.95 -10.95 9.99
CA LEU A 32 -1.54 -9.84 10.74
C LEU A 32 -3.05 -10.06 10.96
N LEU A 33 -3.79 -10.37 9.90
CA LEU A 33 -5.25 -10.59 9.98
C LEU A 33 -5.64 -11.81 10.81
N SER A 34 -4.73 -12.78 10.96
CA SER A 34 -4.93 -13.98 11.80
C SER A 34 -4.44 -13.80 13.24
N SER A 35 -3.86 -12.64 13.59
CA SER A 35 -3.25 -12.38 14.89
C SER A 35 -4.20 -11.64 15.84
N SER A 36 -3.80 -11.53 17.12
CA SER A 36 -4.47 -10.66 18.09
C SER A 36 -4.32 -9.16 17.81
N GLU A 37 -3.40 -8.79 16.91
CA GLU A 37 -3.15 -7.41 16.45
C GLU A 37 -4.00 -7.06 15.21
N ALA A 38 -4.89 -7.99 14.76
CA ALA A 38 -5.73 -7.76 13.59
C ALA A 38 -6.58 -6.48 13.74
N PRO A 39 -6.59 -5.60 12.74
CA PRO A 39 -7.43 -4.41 12.78
C PRO A 39 -8.92 -4.81 12.74
N LYS A 40 -9.77 -4.01 13.36
CA LYS A 40 -11.23 -4.16 13.23
C LYS A 40 -11.64 -3.84 11.80
N THR A 41 -12.68 -4.48 11.31
CA THR A 41 -13.24 -4.18 9.98
C THR A 41 -13.64 -2.70 9.87
N GLY A 42 -13.48 -2.14 8.69
CA GLY A 42 -13.77 -0.75 8.39
C GLY A 42 -13.52 -0.46 6.91
N ARG A 43 -13.52 0.80 6.53
CA ARG A 43 -13.24 1.22 5.16
C ARG A 43 -11.74 1.43 4.97
N ILE A 44 -11.16 0.75 4.00
CA ILE A 44 -9.71 0.74 3.76
C ILE A 44 -9.37 1.17 2.32
N ALA A 45 -8.39 2.07 2.18
CA ALA A 45 -7.78 2.42 0.91
C ALA A 45 -6.51 1.59 0.69
N VAL A 46 -6.33 1.04 -0.51
CA VAL A 46 -5.09 0.35 -0.91
C VAL A 46 -4.39 1.20 -1.96
N LEU A 47 -3.27 1.82 -1.59
CA LEU A 47 -2.52 2.74 -2.46
C LEU A 47 -1.55 1.97 -3.36
N GLY A 48 -1.62 2.21 -4.68
CA GLY A 48 -0.86 1.44 -5.65
C GLY A 48 -1.24 -0.04 -5.60
N CYS A 49 -2.54 -0.36 -5.67
CA CYS A 49 -3.09 -1.69 -5.40
C CYS A 49 -2.65 -2.77 -6.39
N GLY A 50 -2.06 -2.40 -7.54
CA GLY A 50 -1.63 -3.32 -8.56
C GLY A 50 -2.74 -4.29 -8.99
N GLY A 51 -2.41 -5.57 -9.14
CA GLY A 51 -3.37 -6.62 -9.47
C GLY A 51 -4.30 -7.03 -8.33
N GLY A 52 -4.33 -6.29 -7.20
CA GLY A 52 -5.34 -6.39 -6.16
C GLY A 52 -5.18 -7.52 -5.13
N SER A 53 -4.06 -8.26 -5.11
CA SER A 53 -3.94 -9.45 -4.25
C SER A 53 -4.13 -9.14 -2.76
N ASP A 54 -3.51 -8.08 -2.24
CA ASP A 54 -3.66 -7.68 -0.84
C ASP A 54 -5.03 -7.03 -0.59
N ALA A 55 -5.55 -6.26 -1.55
CA ALA A 55 -6.88 -5.67 -1.49
C ALA A 55 -7.98 -6.74 -1.35
N LEU A 56 -7.88 -7.80 -2.13
CA LEU A 56 -8.81 -8.94 -2.07
C LEU A 56 -8.74 -9.68 -0.73
N LEU A 57 -7.54 -9.86 -0.16
CA LEU A 57 -7.36 -10.44 1.17
C LEU A 57 -8.15 -9.67 2.23
N PHE A 58 -8.06 -8.33 2.22
CA PHE A 58 -8.78 -7.49 3.19
C PHE A 58 -10.29 -7.49 2.93
N ALA A 59 -10.75 -7.53 1.66
CA ALA A 59 -12.16 -7.66 1.33
C ALA A 59 -12.75 -9.00 1.83
N GLU A 60 -12.02 -10.12 1.64
CA GLU A 60 -12.38 -11.44 2.19
C GLU A 60 -12.42 -11.45 3.72
N ALA A 61 -11.62 -10.60 4.38
CA ALA A 61 -11.67 -10.41 5.83
C ALA A 61 -12.79 -9.46 6.30
N GLY A 62 -13.66 -8.98 5.41
CA GLY A 62 -14.85 -8.19 5.73
C GLY A 62 -14.65 -6.67 5.74
N PHE A 63 -13.56 -6.16 5.16
CA PHE A 63 -13.36 -4.72 4.98
C PHE A 63 -14.12 -4.20 3.75
N GLU A 64 -14.56 -2.94 3.79
CA GLU A 64 -14.97 -2.18 2.61
C GLU A 64 -13.71 -1.62 1.93
N VAL A 65 -13.32 -2.18 0.80
CA VAL A 65 -12.02 -1.90 0.18
C VAL A 65 -12.17 -0.98 -1.03
N VAL A 66 -11.31 0.05 -1.11
CA VAL A 66 -11.12 0.85 -2.34
C VAL A 66 -9.64 0.78 -2.73
N GLY A 67 -9.35 0.11 -3.84
CA GLY A 67 -8.00 0.03 -4.41
C GLY A 67 -7.77 1.12 -5.45
N PHE A 68 -6.61 1.77 -5.39
CA PHE A 68 -6.19 2.80 -6.32
C PHE A 68 -4.90 2.40 -7.02
N ASP A 69 -4.88 2.51 -8.33
CA ASP A 69 -3.67 2.43 -9.15
C ASP A 69 -3.84 3.34 -10.38
N PHE A 70 -2.77 3.90 -10.91
CA PHE A 70 -2.89 4.72 -12.11
C PHE A 70 -2.67 3.94 -13.41
N ALA A 71 -2.26 2.67 -13.33
CA ALA A 71 -2.17 1.76 -14.47
C ALA A 71 -3.52 1.07 -14.72
N GLN A 72 -4.14 1.34 -15.86
CA GLN A 72 -5.44 0.74 -16.24
C GLN A 72 -5.36 -0.79 -16.29
N THR A 73 -4.27 -1.34 -16.84
CA THR A 73 -4.07 -2.80 -16.88
C THR A 73 -4.03 -3.44 -15.49
N ALA A 74 -3.50 -2.74 -14.47
CA ALA A 74 -3.53 -3.21 -13.09
C ALA A 74 -4.96 -3.27 -12.55
N ILE A 75 -5.73 -2.20 -12.76
CA ILE A 75 -7.14 -2.10 -12.37
C ILE A 75 -8.00 -3.18 -13.05
N ASP A 76 -7.79 -3.42 -14.34
CA ASP A 76 -8.53 -4.46 -15.08
C ASP A 76 -8.24 -5.86 -14.52
N ARG A 77 -6.98 -6.15 -14.21
CA ARG A 77 -6.58 -7.42 -13.55
C ARG A 77 -7.20 -7.57 -12.16
N ALA A 78 -7.20 -6.50 -11.37
CA ALA A 78 -7.77 -6.51 -10.03
C ALA A 78 -9.29 -6.74 -10.06
N ASN A 79 -10.01 -6.07 -10.98
CA ASN A 79 -11.44 -6.29 -11.18
C ASN A 79 -11.74 -7.73 -11.65
N ALA A 80 -10.97 -8.28 -12.60
CA ALA A 80 -11.14 -9.65 -13.05
C ALA A 80 -10.99 -10.65 -11.88
N ARG A 81 -9.95 -10.48 -11.03
CA ARG A 81 -9.73 -11.33 -9.85
C ARG A 81 -10.85 -11.22 -8.82
N ALA A 82 -11.42 -10.01 -8.61
CA ALA A 82 -12.55 -9.81 -7.70
C ALA A 82 -13.81 -10.53 -8.22
N ASN A 83 -14.11 -10.38 -9.51
CA ASN A 83 -15.23 -11.04 -10.17
C ASN A 83 -15.12 -12.57 -10.11
N ASP A 84 -13.92 -13.11 -10.39
CA ASP A 84 -13.67 -14.56 -10.35
C ASP A 84 -13.89 -15.16 -8.95
N ARG A 85 -13.74 -14.33 -7.88
CA ARG A 85 -13.95 -14.72 -6.48
C ARG A 85 -15.34 -14.37 -5.95
N GLY A 86 -16.17 -13.65 -6.74
CA GLY A 86 -17.49 -13.18 -6.30
C GLY A 86 -17.43 -12.19 -5.12
N ILE A 87 -16.41 -11.30 -5.10
CA ILE A 87 -16.22 -10.31 -4.03
C ILE A 87 -16.83 -8.98 -4.47
N ASP A 88 -17.92 -8.56 -3.82
CA ASP A 88 -18.65 -7.32 -4.12
C ASP A 88 -18.29 -6.15 -3.18
N SER A 89 -17.59 -6.42 -2.08
CA SER A 89 -17.19 -5.42 -1.06
C SER A 89 -15.93 -4.63 -1.44
N ILE A 90 -15.56 -4.62 -2.72
CA ILE A 90 -14.33 -4.00 -3.22
C ILE A 90 -14.61 -3.16 -4.46
N GLN A 91 -13.93 -2.03 -4.55
CA GLN A 91 -13.93 -1.16 -5.73
C GLN A 91 -12.48 -0.87 -6.14
N PHE A 92 -12.17 -0.97 -7.43
CA PHE A 92 -10.88 -0.57 -7.97
C PHE A 92 -11.05 0.64 -8.88
N LEU A 93 -10.26 1.69 -8.63
CA LEU A 93 -10.35 2.97 -9.31
C LEU A 93 -8.99 3.34 -9.92
N GLN A 94 -9.00 3.66 -11.22
CA GLN A 94 -7.83 4.25 -11.86
C GLN A 94 -7.67 5.70 -11.39
N ARG A 95 -6.68 5.96 -10.52
CA ARG A 95 -6.37 7.29 -9.98
C ARG A 95 -4.88 7.43 -9.75
N ASP A 96 -4.36 8.64 -9.92
CA ASP A 96 -3.12 9.02 -9.26
C ASP A 96 -3.41 9.17 -7.76
N ILE A 97 -2.59 8.53 -6.92
CA ILE A 97 -2.78 8.61 -5.46
C ILE A 97 -2.71 10.05 -4.96
N PHE A 98 -1.93 10.92 -5.60
CA PHE A 98 -1.79 12.32 -5.22
C PHE A 98 -3.01 13.20 -5.53
N ASP A 99 -4.00 12.68 -6.26
CA ASP A 99 -5.26 13.38 -6.50
C ASP A 99 -6.34 13.02 -5.46
N LEU A 100 -6.10 12.02 -4.59
CA LEU A 100 -7.08 11.52 -3.63
C LEU A 100 -7.38 12.51 -2.48
N GLU A 101 -6.50 13.45 -2.19
CA GLU A 101 -6.66 14.41 -1.08
C GLU A 101 -7.97 15.21 -1.14
N THR A 102 -8.41 15.55 -2.35
CA THR A 102 -9.65 16.32 -2.56
C THR A 102 -10.89 15.45 -2.61
N GLU A 103 -10.77 14.24 -3.18
CA GLU A 103 -11.91 13.33 -3.41
C GLU A 103 -12.25 12.52 -2.15
N PHE A 104 -11.24 12.18 -1.32
CA PHE A 104 -11.37 11.23 -0.21
C PHE A 104 -10.90 11.77 1.16
N ALA A 105 -10.88 13.09 1.37
CA ALA A 105 -10.49 13.66 2.67
C ALA A 105 -11.32 13.04 3.83
N ASN A 106 -10.64 12.53 4.86
CA ASN A 106 -11.24 11.79 5.98
C ASN A 106 -12.18 10.65 5.54
N GLY A 107 -11.83 9.97 4.45
CA GLY A 107 -12.67 8.94 3.83
C GLY A 107 -12.45 7.52 4.36
N PHE A 108 -11.30 7.25 5.01
CA PHE A 108 -10.89 5.89 5.33
C PHE A 108 -10.55 5.70 6.80
N ASP A 109 -10.92 4.55 7.35
CA ASP A 109 -10.51 4.09 8.68
C ASP A 109 -9.06 3.57 8.62
N TYR A 110 -8.68 3.00 7.47
CA TYR A 110 -7.36 2.43 7.25
C TYR A 110 -6.81 2.79 5.87
N ILE A 111 -5.48 2.80 5.78
CA ILE A 111 -4.74 2.78 4.52
C ILE A 111 -3.84 1.55 4.55
N LEU A 112 -3.81 0.78 3.45
CA LEU A 112 -2.88 -0.30 3.23
C LEU A 112 -1.77 0.16 2.30
N GLU A 113 -0.54 -0.02 2.73
CA GLU A 113 0.69 0.29 1.98
C GLU A 113 1.51 -0.98 1.78
N HIS A 114 1.78 -1.33 0.54
CA HIS A 114 2.75 -2.36 0.19
C HIS A 114 3.39 -2.03 -1.15
N THR A 115 4.68 -1.74 -1.14
CA THR A 115 5.49 -1.44 -2.34
C THR A 115 5.10 -0.19 -3.15
N CYS A 116 4.21 0.66 -2.64
CA CYS A 116 3.91 1.96 -3.25
C CYS A 116 4.92 3.03 -2.82
N PHE A 117 5.20 3.17 -1.51
CA PHE A 117 6.15 4.16 -0.98
C PHE A 117 7.58 4.01 -1.54
N CYS A 118 8.01 2.80 -1.84
CA CYS A 118 9.29 2.55 -2.49
C CYS A 118 9.26 2.72 -4.02
N ALA A 119 8.07 2.89 -4.61
CA ALA A 119 7.88 3.05 -6.05
C ALA A 119 7.79 4.52 -6.48
N ILE A 120 7.41 5.44 -5.59
CA ILE A 120 7.34 6.87 -5.85
C ILE A 120 8.73 7.51 -5.79
N ASP A 121 8.88 8.67 -6.45
CA ASP A 121 10.08 9.49 -6.32
C ASP A 121 10.33 9.85 -4.85
N PRO A 122 11.56 9.63 -4.31
CA PRO A 122 11.89 10.00 -2.94
C PRO A 122 11.58 11.48 -2.59
N GLU A 123 11.64 12.40 -3.56
CA GLU A 123 11.28 13.80 -3.35
C GLU A 123 9.78 13.99 -3.04
N LEU A 124 8.92 13.04 -3.43
CA LEU A 124 7.47 13.06 -3.17
C LEU A 124 7.06 12.39 -1.85
N ARG A 125 7.98 11.80 -1.10
CA ARG A 125 7.68 11.06 0.15
C ARG A 125 6.98 11.92 1.20
N SER A 126 7.39 13.18 1.36
CA SER A 126 6.70 14.10 2.28
C SER A 126 5.27 14.39 1.83
N ARG A 127 5.03 14.53 0.53
CA ARG A 127 3.69 14.69 -0.03
C ARG A 127 2.85 13.41 0.16
N TYR A 128 3.47 12.24 0.02
CA TYR A 128 2.81 10.95 0.30
C TYR A 128 2.32 10.87 1.76
N VAL A 129 3.16 11.26 2.72
CA VAL A 129 2.77 11.28 4.15
C VAL A 129 1.61 12.25 4.39
N GLN A 130 1.64 13.44 3.76
CA GLN A 130 0.54 14.40 3.83
C GLN A 130 -0.76 13.86 3.21
N LEU A 131 -0.68 13.19 2.07
CA LEU A 131 -1.81 12.48 1.45
C LEU A 131 -2.41 11.46 2.43
N VAL A 132 -1.59 10.55 2.97
CA VAL A 132 -2.02 9.53 3.95
C VAL A 132 -2.71 10.19 5.14
N HIS A 133 -2.13 11.26 5.69
CA HIS A 133 -2.73 12.02 6.78
C HIS A 133 -4.09 12.59 6.37
N THR A 134 -4.21 13.17 5.19
CA THR A 134 -5.43 13.86 4.73
C THR A 134 -6.60 12.90 4.54
N ILE A 135 -6.38 11.75 3.91
CA ILE A 135 -7.47 10.83 3.56
C ILE A 135 -7.88 9.88 4.69
N LEU A 136 -7.05 9.69 5.73
CA LEU A 136 -7.44 8.98 6.94
C LEU A 136 -8.48 9.80 7.73
N LYS A 137 -9.44 9.13 8.35
CA LYS A 137 -10.33 9.70 9.38
C LYS A 137 -9.54 10.02 10.65
N PRO A 138 -10.05 10.88 11.57
CA PRO A 138 -9.52 10.97 12.93
C PRO A 138 -9.42 9.57 13.55
N GLN A 139 -8.30 9.25 14.21
CA GLN A 139 -7.96 7.92 14.75
C GLN A 139 -7.72 6.83 13.69
N GLY A 140 -7.78 7.13 12.40
CA GLY A 140 -7.48 6.18 11.32
C GLY A 140 -6.02 5.73 11.34
N GLN A 141 -5.74 4.59 10.71
CA GLN A 141 -4.41 3.97 10.77
C GLN A 141 -3.86 3.66 9.37
N LEU A 142 -2.56 3.89 9.21
CA LEU A 142 -1.78 3.33 8.13
C LEU A 142 -1.24 1.95 8.57
N ILE A 143 -1.54 0.93 7.81
CA ILE A 143 -1.00 -0.43 7.93
C ILE A 143 -0.05 -0.63 6.75
N ALA A 144 1.24 -0.78 7.01
CA ALA A 144 2.24 -0.76 5.96
C ALA A 144 3.26 -1.89 6.09
N ILE A 145 3.72 -2.39 4.94
CA ILE A 145 4.95 -3.16 4.83
C ILE A 145 5.92 -2.35 3.99
N PHE A 146 6.84 -1.67 4.66
CA PHE A 146 7.87 -0.88 4.02
C PHE A 146 9.05 -1.72 3.57
N TYR A 147 9.50 -1.50 2.34
CA TYR A 147 10.69 -2.15 1.79
C TYR A 147 11.93 -1.30 2.11
N THR A 148 12.76 -1.78 3.06
CA THR A 148 13.82 -1.03 3.74
C THR A 148 15.22 -1.42 3.29
N HIS A 149 15.45 -1.63 2.01
CA HIS A 149 16.77 -1.99 1.50
C HIS A 149 17.72 -0.80 1.36
N GLY A 150 19.03 -1.08 1.38
CA GLY A 150 20.09 -0.06 1.25
C GLY A 150 20.67 0.08 -0.17
N ARG A 151 20.07 -0.53 -1.20
CA ARG A 151 20.55 -0.46 -2.59
C ARG A 151 20.32 0.93 -3.17
N SER A 152 21.25 1.44 -3.97
CA SER A 152 21.08 2.69 -4.71
C SER A 152 20.18 2.53 -5.94
N GLY A 153 19.54 3.62 -6.36
CA GLY A 153 18.63 3.63 -7.50
C GLY A 153 17.23 3.15 -7.15
N GLY A 154 16.38 2.99 -8.17
CA GLY A 154 14.99 2.57 -8.03
C GLY A 154 14.18 2.81 -9.29
N PRO A 155 12.87 2.51 -9.33
CA PRO A 155 12.17 1.78 -8.30
C PRO A 155 12.54 0.28 -8.20
N PRO A 156 12.48 -0.35 -7.04
CA PRO A 156 12.13 0.23 -5.73
C PRO A 156 13.25 1.12 -5.18
N PHE A 157 12.90 2.29 -4.64
CA PHE A 157 13.83 3.17 -3.94
C PHE A 157 13.93 2.74 -2.48
N GLY A 158 15.16 2.52 -1.99
CA GLY A 158 15.38 2.17 -0.60
C GLY A 158 15.00 3.30 0.37
N ALA A 159 14.68 2.89 1.60
CA ALA A 159 14.56 3.78 2.74
C ALA A 159 15.04 3.03 3.97
N LYS A 160 15.84 3.68 4.83
CA LYS A 160 16.23 3.06 6.10
C LYS A 160 15.05 3.09 7.07
N PRO A 161 14.95 2.14 8.03
CA PRO A 161 13.88 2.15 9.03
C PRO A 161 13.74 3.50 9.75
N GLN A 162 14.86 4.15 10.11
CA GLN A 162 14.83 5.47 10.76
C GLN A 162 14.27 6.55 9.84
N GLU A 163 14.59 6.56 8.56
CA GLU A 163 14.03 7.53 7.60
C GLU A 163 12.51 7.42 7.51
N ILE A 164 11.95 6.20 7.59
CA ILE A 164 10.50 6.00 7.61
C ILE A 164 9.90 6.63 8.87
N LEU A 165 10.50 6.41 10.04
CA LEU A 165 10.06 7.03 11.30
C LEU A 165 10.14 8.56 11.21
N ASP A 166 11.23 9.11 10.65
CA ASP A 166 11.41 10.56 10.50
C ASP A 166 10.32 11.20 9.60
N TYR A 167 9.81 10.45 8.61
CA TYR A 167 8.70 10.90 7.76
C TYR A 167 7.35 10.87 8.48
N PHE A 168 7.04 9.79 9.20
CA PHE A 168 5.69 9.56 9.71
C PHE A 168 5.47 10.09 11.14
N GLU A 169 6.43 9.98 12.06
CA GLU A 169 6.27 10.38 13.47
C GLU A 169 5.93 11.87 13.69
N PRO A 170 6.23 12.83 12.79
CA PRO A 170 5.72 14.19 12.96
C PRO A 170 4.20 14.33 13.00
N GLN A 171 3.46 13.45 12.29
CA GLN A 171 2.01 13.52 12.13
C GLN A 171 1.26 12.27 12.61
N PHE A 172 1.97 11.22 13.02
CA PHE A 172 1.40 9.94 13.42
C PHE A 172 1.99 9.44 14.73
N ASP A 173 1.18 8.70 15.48
CA ASP A 173 1.66 7.90 16.61
C ASP A 173 2.05 6.51 16.12
N ARG A 174 3.25 6.07 16.47
CA ARG A 174 3.74 4.74 16.15
C ARG A 174 3.12 3.71 17.09
N ILE A 175 2.19 2.89 16.58
CA ILE A 175 1.58 1.78 17.31
C ILE A 175 2.45 0.53 17.21
N LEU A 176 2.96 0.24 16.00
CA LEU A 176 3.84 -0.90 15.74
C LEU A 176 4.89 -0.50 14.72
N PHE A 177 6.12 -0.97 14.89
CA PHE A 177 7.19 -0.88 13.89
C PHE A 177 8.22 -1.97 14.16
N LYS A 178 8.18 -3.04 13.38
CA LYS A 178 9.05 -4.20 13.60
C LYS A 178 9.53 -4.84 12.29
N PRO A 179 10.71 -5.46 12.27
CA PRO A 179 11.15 -6.26 11.12
C PRO A 179 10.13 -7.36 10.83
N VAL A 180 9.95 -7.66 9.54
CA VAL A 180 9.15 -8.79 9.06
C VAL A 180 10.03 -10.03 8.96
N THR A 181 9.53 -11.16 9.48
CA THR A 181 10.26 -12.44 9.48
C THR A 181 9.73 -13.46 8.47
N ASP A 182 8.52 -13.22 7.97
CA ASP A 182 7.75 -14.07 7.06
C ASP A 182 7.61 -13.48 5.65
N SER A 183 8.52 -12.57 5.29
CA SER A 183 8.68 -12.06 3.92
C SER A 183 8.97 -13.17 2.93
N ILE A 184 8.59 -12.96 1.67
CA ILE A 184 9.07 -13.81 0.57
C ILE A 184 10.61 -13.79 0.50
N ASP A 185 11.21 -14.88 0.02
CA ASP A 185 12.67 -15.08 0.11
C ASP A 185 13.50 -13.90 -0.42
N ARG A 186 13.10 -13.29 -1.54
CA ARG A 186 13.81 -12.15 -2.15
C ARG A 186 13.72 -10.83 -1.36
N ARG A 187 12.88 -10.75 -0.33
CA ARG A 187 12.67 -9.57 0.52
C ARG A 187 12.99 -9.80 1.99
N LYS A 188 13.42 -11.01 2.34
CA LYS A 188 13.81 -11.36 3.71
C LYS A 188 14.88 -10.42 4.25
N GLY A 189 14.60 -9.83 5.42
CA GLY A 189 15.47 -8.87 6.10
C GLY A 189 15.35 -7.42 5.62
N ASP A 190 14.63 -7.19 4.53
CA ASP A 190 14.45 -5.87 3.92
C ASP A 190 13.03 -5.30 4.14
N GLU A 191 12.18 -5.90 4.97
CA GLU A 191 10.81 -5.42 5.18
C GLU A 191 10.50 -5.14 6.66
N TYR A 192 9.71 -4.08 6.89
CA TYR A 192 9.19 -3.69 8.19
C TYR A 192 7.68 -3.55 8.15
N LEU A 193 6.99 -4.24 9.07
CA LEU A 193 5.57 -4.03 9.35
C LEU A 193 5.43 -2.82 10.26
N ALA A 194 4.60 -1.88 9.84
CA ALA A 194 4.28 -0.67 10.57
C ALA A 194 2.78 -0.49 10.74
N ILE A 195 2.36 0.00 11.91
CA ILE A 195 1.03 0.55 12.15
C ILE A 195 1.23 1.94 12.75
N PHE A 196 0.77 2.94 12.01
CA PHE A 196 0.82 4.34 12.41
C PHE A 196 -0.59 4.90 12.54
N GLN A 197 -0.93 5.49 13.68
CA GLN A 197 -2.22 6.14 13.90
C GLN A 197 -2.11 7.64 13.65
N VAL A 198 -3.01 8.19 12.81
CA VAL A 198 -3.00 9.61 12.49
C VAL A 198 -3.29 10.47 13.73
N ARG A 199 -2.56 11.56 13.89
CA ARG A 199 -2.82 12.62 14.87
C ARG A 199 -3.65 13.73 14.25
N LYS A 200 -4.96 13.73 14.54
CA LYS A 200 -5.94 14.76 14.12
C LYS A 200 -6.82 15.15 15.28
#